data_0e996175a78d24182ccc95589a9259b8
#
_entry.id   0e996175a78d24182ccc95589a9259b8
#
_cell.length_a   1.000
_cell.length_b   1.000
_cell.length_c   1.000
_cell.angle_alpha   90.00
_cell.angle_beta   90.00
_cell.angle_gamma   90.00
#
_symmetry.space_group_name_H-M   'P 1'
#
loop_
_entity.id
_entity.type
_entity.pdbx_description
1 polymer ?
#
loop_
_entity_poly.entity_id
_entity_poly.type
_entity_poly.pdbx_seq_one_letter_code
_entity_poly.pdbx_strand_id
1 'polypeptide(L)'
;MKTFGKVLLAGTFALGGLTAMNIDTSKASADEYCRYICGPSETLNNFTIQLHATEYRFGQNVIAKVTNDKADDIHYKASIEKQYATGWGYYETDFNWGSMLPAGTNEEIVAFSGNGESIWGTGTFRFKIEVENADGSIDTIYTAPITLLN
;
A
#
# COMPACT_ATOMS: atom_id res chain seq x y z
N MET A 1 -44.70 38.82 -38.94
CA MET A 1 -43.30 38.45 -39.13
C MET A 1 -42.60 38.47 -37.82
N LYS A 2 -42.31 37.35 -37.26
CA LYS A 2 -41.69 37.21 -35.90
C LYS A 2 -40.21 36.81 -36.08
N THR A 3 -39.32 37.73 -35.77
CA THR A 3 -37.87 37.55 -35.77
C THR A 3 -37.47 36.77 -34.50
N PHE A 4 -36.94 35.58 -34.68
CA PHE A 4 -36.30 34.82 -33.60
C PHE A 4 -34.88 35.31 -33.34
N GLY A 5 -34.69 35.92 -32.17
CA GLY A 5 -33.35 36.26 -31.69
C GLY A 5 -32.57 34.99 -31.29
N LYS A 6 -31.40 34.82 -31.87
CA LYS A 6 -30.43 33.80 -31.45
C LYS A 6 -29.72 34.29 -30.18
N VAL A 7 -29.98 33.62 -29.08
CA VAL A 7 -29.18 33.78 -27.86
C VAL A 7 -27.92 32.94 -28.01
N LEU A 8 -26.80 33.62 -28.14
CA LEU A 8 -25.46 33.03 -28.05
C LEU A 8 -25.13 32.88 -26.56
N LEU A 9 -25.21 31.63 -26.05
CA LEU A 9 -24.63 31.30 -24.75
C LEU A 9 -23.12 31.17 -24.92
N ALA A 10 -22.39 32.20 -24.54
CA ALA A 10 -20.95 32.17 -24.36
C ALA A 10 -20.66 31.36 -23.06
N GLY A 11 -20.36 30.08 -23.23
CA GLY A 11 -19.86 29.25 -22.11
C GLY A 11 -18.43 29.68 -21.79
N THR A 12 -18.24 30.42 -20.72
CA THR A 12 -16.94 30.63 -20.10
C THR A 12 -16.48 29.32 -19.52
N PHE A 13 -15.54 28.63 -20.16
CA PHE A 13 -14.75 27.58 -19.54
C PHE A 13 -13.87 28.22 -18.47
N ALA A 14 -14.32 28.24 -17.24
CA ALA A 14 -13.45 28.46 -16.11
C ALA A 14 -12.44 27.29 -16.09
N LEU A 15 -11.21 27.59 -16.45
CA LEU A 15 -10.05 26.76 -16.14
C LEU A 15 -9.94 26.73 -14.61
N GLY A 16 -10.67 25.79 -14.01
CA GLY A 16 -10.51 25.44 -12.62
C GLY A 16 -9.08 24.96 -12.43
N GLY A 17 -8.30 25.78 -11.72
CA GLY A 17 -6.95 25.42 -11.32
C GLY A 17 -7.00 24.06 -10.65
N LEU A 18 -6.11 23.19 -11.07
CA LEU A 18 -5.71 22.01 -10.33
C LEU A 18 -5.11 22.52 -9.01
N THR A 19 -5.97 22.73 -8.01
CA THR A 19 -5.50 22.73 -6.64
C THR A 19 -4.96 21.32 -6.43
N ALA A 20 -3.62 21.22 -6.37
CA ALA A 20 -2.99 20.05 -5.83
C ALA A 20 -3.67 19.82 -4.47
N MET A 21 -4.58 18.84 -4.43
CA MET A 21 -5.04 18.32 -3.16
C MET A 21 -3.78 17.77 -2.51
N ASN A 22 -3.26 18.51 -1.53
CA ASN A 22 -2.43 17.92 -0.51
C ASN A 22 -3.32 16.80 0.08
N ILE A 23 -3.13 15.60 -0.42
CA ILE A 23 -3.59 14.41 0.28
C ILE A 23 -2.68 14.41 1.50
N ASP A 24 -3.15 15.00 2.59
CA ASP A 24 -2.64 14.70 3.90
C ASP A 24 -2.75 13.17 4.02
N THR A 25 -1.63 12.50 3.81
CA THR A 25 -1.51 11.11 4.18
C THR A 25 -1.58 11.11 5.70
N SER A 26 -2.80 11.09 6.22
CA SER A 26 -3.06 10.97 7.64
C SER A 26 -2.31 9.73 8.11
N LYS A 27 -1.29 9.96 8.93
CA LYS A 27 -0.53 8.87 9.52
C LYS A 27 -1.48 8.05 10.38
N ALA A 28 -1.85 6.86 9.91
CA ALA A 28 -2.61 5.92 10.72
C ALA A 28 -1.65 5.34 11.76
N SER A 29 -1.96 5.55 13.04
CA SER A 29 -1.23 4.96 14.15
C SER A 29 -1.85 3.63 14.54
N ALA A 30 -1.02 2.63 14.81
CA ALA A 30 -1.48 1.34 15.31
C ALA A 30 -2.06 1.39 16.73
N ASP A 31 -1.84 2.49 17.47
CA ASP A 31 -2.44 2.73 18.78
C ASP A 31 -3.90 3.20 18.70
N GLU A 32 -4.32 3.75 17.56
CA GLU A 32 -5.71 4.10 17.33
C GLU A 32 -6.47 2.81 17.03
N TYR A 33 -7.49 2.52 17.83
CA TYR A 33 -8.29 1.29 17.76
C TYR A 33 -9.04 1.23 16.44
N CYS A 34 -8.31 0.91 15.39
CA CYS A 34 -8.87 0.67 14.07
C CYS A 34 -9.37 -0.77 14.00
N ARG A 35 -10.70 -0.97 14.08
CA ARG A 35 -11.32 -2.29 13.87
C ARG A 35 -11.20 -2.78 12.44
N TYR A 36 -10.71 -1.94 11.54
CA TYR A 36 -10.59 -2.18 10.11
C TYR A 36 -9.16 -1.83 9.66
N ILE A 37 -8.79 -2.30 8.50
CA ILE A 37 -7.54 -1.93 7.85
C ILE A 37 -7.65 -0.47 7.43
N CYS A 38 -6.87 0.41 8.04
CA CYS A 38 -6.97 1.86 7.92
C CYS A 38 -5.78 2.51 7.22
N GLY A 39 -4.74 1.74 6.97
CA GLY A 39 -3.53 2.24 6.34
C GLY A 39 -3.70 2.40 4.82
N PRO A 40 -2.70 3.01 4.16
CA PRO A 40 -2.69 3.20 2.72
C PRO A 40 -2.67 1.86 1.98
N SER A 41 -3.23 1.87 0.77
CA SER A 41 -3.21 0.74 -0.15
C SER A 41 -2.50 1.11 -1.45
N GLU A 42 -1.82 0.13 -2.03
CA GLU A 42 -1.20 0.19 -3.34
C GLU A 42 -1.76 -0.93 -4.22
N THR A 43 -2.05 -0.60 -5.48
CA THR A 43 -2.62 -1.57 -6.42
C THR A 43 -1.81 -1.57 -7.71
N LEU A 44 -1.47 -2.77 -8.19
CA LEU A 44 -0.83 -3.00 -9.48
C LEU A 44 -1.46 -4.21 -10.16
N ASN A 45 -1.95 -4.03 -11.39
CA ASN A 45 -2.51 -5.12 -12.20
C ASN A 45 -3.53 -6.01 -11.45
N ASN A 46 -4.50 -5.39 -10.76
CA ASN A 46 -5.54 -6.06 -9.96
C ASN A 46 -4.99 -6.91 -8.79
N PHE A 47 -3.81 -6.60 -8.33
CA PHE A 47 -3.30 -7.07 -7.05
C PHE A 47 -3.14 -5.87 -6.13
N THR A 48 -3.69 -5.96 -4.92
CA THR A 48 -3.68 -4.87 -3.94
C THR A 48 -2.98 -5.32 -2.67
N ILE A 49 -2.12 -4.45 -2.13
CA ILE A 49 -1.61 -4.56 -0.76
C ILE A 49 -2.04 -3.35 0.04
N GLN A 50 -2.59 -3.58 1.22
CA GLN A 50 -3.05 -2.53 2.14
C GLN A 50 -2.44 -2.74 3.52
N LEU A 51 -1.85 -1.69 4.07
CA LEU A 51 -1.32 -1.68 5.43
C LEU A 51 -2.45 -1.50 6.45
N HIS A 52 -2.29 -2.08 7.65
CA HIS A 52 -3.13 -1.74 8.79
C HIS A 52 -2.86 -0.32 9.28
N ALA A 53 -1.58 0.03 9.39
CA ALA A 53 -1.10 1.34 9.84
C ALA A 53 0.25 1.65 9.19
N THR A 54 0.71 2.89 9.36
CA THR A 54 2.04 3.34 8.90
C THR A 54 3.01 3.60 10.05
N GLU A 55 2.52 3.64 11.29
CA GLU A 55 3.34 3.80 12.49
C GLU A 55 3.04 2.69 13.48
N TYR A 56 4.08 2.07 14.00
CA TYR A 56 4.01 0.99 14.96
C TYR A 56 5.02 1.23 16.08
N ARG A 57 4.68 0.77 17.27
CA ARG A 57 5.60 0.75 18.41
C ARG A 57 6.24 -0.62 18.58
N PHE A 58 7.33 -0.63 19.29
CA PHE A 58 8.00 -1.88 19.69
C PHE A 58 7.01 -2.87 20.30
N GLY A 59 7.05 -4.12 19.82
CA GLY A 59 6.15 -5.18 20.29
C GLY A 59 4.81 -5.28 19.55
N GLN A 60 4.46 -4.33 18.67
CA GLN A 60 3.27 -4.43 17.83
C GLN A 60 3.56 -5.22 16.56
N ASN A 61 2.58 -5.98 16.10
CA ASN A 61 2.67 -6.67 14.82
C ASN A 61 2.42 -5.69 13.67
N VAL A 62 3.29 -5.73 12.67
CA VAL A 62 3.07 -5.05 11.40
C VAL A 62 2.21 -5.98 10.54
N ILE A 63 1.05 -5.50 10.14
CA ILE A 63 0.08 -6.28 9.38
C ILE A 63 -0.21 -5.60 8.05
N ALA A 64 -0.23 -6.40 6.99
CA ALA A 64 -0.70 -5.99 5.67
C ALA A 64 -1.72 -7.00 5.14
N LYS A 65 -2.73 -6.52 4.43
CA LYS A 65 -3.69 -7.35 3.71
C LYS A 65 -3.33 -7.35 2.24
N VAL A 66 -3.22 -8.51 1.63
CA VAL A 66 -3.10 -8.68 0.19
C VAL A 66 -4.40 -9.19 -0.40
N THR A 67 -4.75 -8.71 -1.58
CA THR A 67 -5.97 -9.09 -2.29
C THR A 67 -5.63 -9.38 -3.75
N ASN A 68 -6.09 -10.51 -4.24
CA ASN A 68 -6.00 -10.89 -5.64
C ASN A 68 -7.34 -10.68 -6.33
N ASP A 69 -7.49 -9.59 -7.08
CA ASP A 69 -8.66 -9.30 -7.91
C ASP A 69 -8.46 -9.74 -9.38
N LYS A 70 -7.41 -10.55 -9.65
CA LYS A 70 -7.19 -11.17 -10.96
C LYS A 70 -8.14 -12.35 -11.18
N ALA A 71 -8.28 -12.75 -12.44
CA ALA A 71 -9.07 -13.92 -12.80
C ALA A 71 -8.39 -15.26 -12.49
N ASP A 72 -7.06 -15.23 -12.28
CA ASP A 72 -6.21 -16.40 -12.08
C ASP A 72 -5.61 -16.42 -10.67
N ASP A 73 -5.27 -17.62 -10.20
CA ASP A 73 -4.46 -17.79 -9.02
C ASP A 73 -3.06 -17.22 -9.25
N ILE A 74 -2.49 -16.64 -8.22
CA ILE A 74 -1.14 -16.06 -8.28
C ILE A 74 -0.24 -16.64 -7.20
N HIS A 75 1.06 -16.65 -7.47
CA HIS A 75 2.07 -16.82 -6.44
C HIS A 75 2.66 -15.45 -6.11
N TYR A 76 2.84 -15.16 -4.84
CA TYR A 76 3.53 -13.93 -4.44
C TYR A 76 4.54 -14.20 -3.33
N LYS A 77 5.52 -13.31 -3.25
CA LYS A 77 6.56 -13.32 -2.24
C LYS A 77 6.69 -11.94 -1.63
N ALA A 78 6.70 -11.86 -0.31
CA ALA A 78 6.90 -10.63 0.43
C ALA A 78 8.27 -10.63 1.11
N SER A 79 8.95 -9.50 1.02
CA SER A 79 10.20 -9.22 1.71
C SER A 79 10.17 -7.82 2.29
N ILE A 80 11.13 -7.51 3.16
CA ILE A 80 11.23 -6.21 3.82
C ILE A 80 12.40 -5.43 3.23
N GLU A 81 12.16 -4.16 2.96
CA GLU A 81 13.20 -3.19 2.68
C GLU A 81 13.26 -2.13 3.79
N LYS A 82 14.47 -1.68 4.10
CA LYS A 82 14.74 -0.59 5.04
C LYS A 82 15.22 0.64 4.28
N GLN A 83 14.83 1.82 4.77
CA GLN A 83 15.35 3.07 4.26
C GLN A 83 16.70 3.39 4.91
N TYR A 84 17.73 3.50 4.07
CA TYR A 84 19.08 3.92 4.43
C TYR A 84 19.33 5.32 3.87
N ALA A 85 20.46 5.93 4.24
CA ALA A 85 20.87 7.22 3.69
C ALA A 85 21.07 7.20 2.16
N THR A 86 21.39 6.03 1.60
CA THR A 86 21.57 5.80 0.17
C THR A 86 20.33 5.38 -0.59
N GLY A 87 19.20 5.23 0.09
CA GLY A 87 17.93 4.79 -0.47
C GLY A 87 17.39 3.51 0.18
N TRP A 88 16.45 2.87 -0.50
CA TRP A 88 15.85 1.62 -0.06
C TRP A 88 16.78 0.44 -0.36
N GLY A 89 16.90 -0.46 0.59
CA GLY A 89 17.70 -1.67 0.45
C GLY A 89 17.06 -2.85 1.16
N TYR A 90 17.33 -4.05 0.66
CA TYR A 90 16.90 -5.29 1.29
C TYR A 90 17.34 -5.31 2.76
N TYR A 91 16.43 -5.64 3.63
CA TYR A 91 16.70 -5.80 5.04
C TYR A 91 16.64 -7.27 5.40
N GLU A 92 17.81 -7.82 5.77
CA GLU A 92 17.94 -9.23 6.14
C GLU A 92 17.19 -9.49 7.43
N THR A 93 16.12 -10.26 7.33
CA THR A 93 15.29 -10.69 8.45
C THR A 93 14.89 -12.14 8.22
N ASP A 94 14.43 -12.82 9.27
CA ASP A 94 13.82 -14.15 9.15
C ASP A 94 12.43 -14.09 8.46
N PHE A 95 11.95 -12.86 8.16
CA PHE A 95 10.71 -12.69 7.43
C PHE A 95 10.90 -12.99 5.95
N ASN A 96 10.33 -14.10 5.53
CA ASN A 96 10.23 -14.49 4.14
C ASN A 96 8.86 -15.15 3.95
N TRP A 97 7.91 -14.37 3.47
CA TRP A 97 6.54 -14.83 3.26
C TRP A 97 6.35 -15.15 1.79
N GLY A 98 5.77 -16.29 1.50
CA GLY A 98 5.37 -16.66 0.15
C GLY A 98 4.16 -17.55 0.20
N SER A 99 3.17 -17.25 -0.63
CA SER A 99 1.91 -17.98 -0.69
C SER A 99 1.36 -18.01 -2.10
N MET A 100 0.46 -18.95 -2.34
CA MET A 100 -0.44 -18.95 -3.47
C MET A 100 -1.74 -18.29 -3.02
N LEU A 101 -2.16 -17.26 -3.71
CA LEU A 101 -3.40 -16.53 -3.43
C LEU A 101 -4.40 -16.79 -4.55
N PRO A 102 -5.48 -17.56 -4.28
CA PRO A 102 -6.50 -17.86 -5.27
C PRO A 102 -7.19 -16.61 -5.82
N ALA A 103 -7.71 -16.71 -7.04
CA ALA A 103 -8.48 -15.66 -7.69
C ALA A 103 -9.64 -15.17 -6.80
N GLY A 104 -9.81 -13.86 -6.69
CA GLY A 104 -10.88 -13.23 -5.92
C GLY A 104 -10.75 -13.37 -4.41
N THR A 105 -9.60 -13.77 -3.88
CA THR A 105 -9.38 -13.97 -2.45
C THR A 105 -8.40 -12.96 -1.85
N ASN A 106 -8.32 -12.95 -0.53
CA ASN A 106 -7.37 -12.12 0.22
C ASN A 106 -6.80 -12.88 1.42
N GLU A 107 -5.62 -12.45 1.89
CA GLU A 107 -5.03 -12.93 3.13
C GLU A 107 -4.28 -11.82 3.86
N GLU A 108 -4.01 -12.03 5.15
CA GLU A 108 -3.20 -11.12 5.96
C GLU A 108 -1.77 -11.66 6.08
N ILE A 109 -0.82 -10.78 5.77
CA ILE A 109 0.60 -10.99 6.05
C ILE A 109 0.88 -10.38 7.41
N VAL A 110 1.37 -11.18 8.34
CA VAL A 110 1.76 -10.72 9.67
C VAL A 110 3.26 -10.79 9.81
N ALA A 111 3.89 -9.63 9.84
CA ALA A 111 5.30 -9.51 10.15
C ALA A 111 5.46 -9.07 11.61
N PHE A 112 6.16 -9.87 12.39
CA PHE A 112 6.30 -9.62 13.82
C PHE A 112 7.42 -8.64 14.10
N SER A 113 7.14 -7.67 14.93
CA SER A 113 8.18 -6.84 15.56
C SER A 113 8.80 -7.51 16.81
N GLY A 114 8.51 -8.79 17.00
CA GLY A 114 9.16 -9.69 17.94
C GLY A 114 8.53 -9.80 19.34
N ASN A 115 8.56 -10.99 19.88
CA ASN A 115 8.31 -11.26 21.31
C ASN A 115 9.54 -10.87 22.13
N GLY A 116 9.81 -9.55 22.27
CA GLY A 116 10.90 -9.03 23.12
C GLY A 116 12.23 -8.77 22.40
N GLU A 117 12.43 -9.27 21.18
CA GLU A 117 13.55 -8.89 20.33
C GLU A 117 12.99 -8.35 19.02
N SER A 118 13.01 -7.03 18.84
CA SER A 118 12.65 -6.43 17.56
C SER A 118 13.71 -6.80 16.55
N ILE A 119 13.41 -7.78 15.71
CA ILE A 119 14.27 -8.14 14.57
C ILE A 119 14.44 -6.97 13.60
N TRP A 120 13.56 -5.97 13.69
CA TRP A 120 13.56 -4.85 12.76
C TRP A 120 14.30 -3.62 13.29
N GLY A 121 14.48 -3.49 14.61
CA GLY A 121 14.95 -2.25 15.22
C GLY A 121 14.02 -1.08 14.89
N THR A 122 14.47 0.13 15.20
CA THR A 122 13.76 1.36 14.82
C THR A 122 14.12 1.79 13.41
N GLY A 123 13.22 2.55 12.77
CA GLY A 123 13.48 3.11 11.45
C GLY A 123 12.27 3.07 10.53
N THR A 124 12.55 3.31 9.26
CA THR A 124 11.54 3.31 8.20
C THR A 124 11.72 2.10 7.31
N PHE A 125 10.64 1.37 7.08
CA PHE A 125 10.61 0.12 6.34
C PHE A 125 9.48 0.14 5.32
N ARG A 126 9.48 -0.81 4.39
CA ARG A 126 8.34 -1.12 3.52
C ARG A 126 8.33 -2.59 3.14
N PHE A 127 7.17 -3.11 2.79
CA PHE A 127 7.09 -4.39 2.09
C PHE A 127 7.43 -4.20 0.62
N LYS A 128 8.22 -5.12 0.09
CA LYS A 128 8.38 -5.39 -1.32
C LYS A 128 7.65 -6.68 -1.63
N ILE A 129 6.67 -6.63 -2.51
CA ILE A 129 5.92 -7.80 -2.95
C ILE A 129 6.25 -8.08 -4.41
N GLU A 130 6.62 -9.31 -4.70
CA GLU A 130 6.83 -9.84 -6.04
C GLU A 130 5.70 -10.80 -6.35
N VAL A 131 4.93 -10.51 -7.39
CA VAL A 131 3.76 -11.29 -7.82
C VAL A 131 4.10 -11.98 -9.13
N GLU A 132 4.06 -13.30 -9.14
CA GLU A 132 4.22 -14.11 -10.34
C GLU A 132 2.87 -14.25 -11.03
N ASN A 133 2.79 -13.77 -12.24
CA ASN A 133 1.60 -13.84 -13.09
C ASN A 133 1.53 -15.21 -13.82
N ALA A 134 0.36 -15.56 -14.34
CA ALA A 134 0.14 -16.80 -15.06
C ALA A 134 1.02 -16.98 -16.32
N ASP A 135 1.49 -15.88 -16.89
CA ASP A 135 2.41 -15.87 -18.04
C ASP A 135 3.90 -15.97 -17.64
N GLY A 136 4.18 -16.09 -16.35
CA GLY A 136 5.53 -16.13 -15.77
C GLY A 136 6.20 -14.78 -15.63
N SER A 137 5.52 -13.67 -15.94
CA SER A 137 6.03 -12.34 -15.65
C SER A 137 5.94 -12.04 -14.15
N ILE A 138 6.82 -11.16 -13.66
CA ILE A 138 6.84 -10.75 -12.25
C ILE A 138 6.52 -9.28 -12.16
N ASP A 139 5.44 -8.96 -11.45
CA ASP A 139 5.11 -7.61 -11.03
C ASP A 139 5.74 -7.34 -9.67
N THR A 140 6.28 -6.13 -9.48
CA THR A 140 6.80 -5.70 -8.17
C THR A 140 6.01 -4.51 -7.67
N ILE A 141 5.47 -4.63 -6.47
CA ILE A 141 4.72 -3.58 -5.79
C ILE A 141 5.35 -3.30 -4.43
N TYR A 142 5.31 -2.04 -4.00
CA TYR A 142 5.85 -1.60 -2.72
C TYR A 142 4.74 -0.96 -1.90
N THR A 143 4.73 -1.19 -0.59
CA THR A 143 3.84 -0.45 0.29
C THR A 143 4.33 0.97 0.52
N ALA A 144 3.45 1.81 1.04
CA ALA A 144 3.84 3.05 1.69
C ALA A 144 4.86 2.77 2.81
N PRO A 145 5.68 3.76 3.19
CA PRO A 145 6.63 3.63 4.29
C PRO A 145 5.94 3.32 5.62
N ILE A 146 6.57 2.47 6.40
CA ILE A 146 6.18 2.05 7.75
C ILE A 146 7.25 2.54 8.71
N THR A 147 6.87 3.28 9.75
CA THR A 147 7.80 3.76 10.78
C THR A 147 7.67 2.90 12.04
N LEU A 148 8.79 2.35 12.48
CA LEU A 148 8.89 1.65 13.77
C LEU A 148 9.52 2.57 14.81
N LEU A 149 8.78 2.81 15.88
CA LEU A 149 9.15 3.66 17.01
C LEU A 149 9.55 2.81 18.21
N ASN A 150 10.40 3.38 19.08
CA ASN A 150 10.72 2.79 20.38
C ASN A 150 9.52 2.86 21.34
#